data_8431d7d7d558c362579e85d1ed7563ce
#
_entry.id   8431d7d7d558c362579e85d1ed7563ce
#
_cell.length_a   1.000
_cell.length_b   1.000
_cell.length_c   1.000
_cell.angle_alpha   90.00
_cell.angle_beta   90.00
_cell.angle_gamma   90.00
#
_symmetry.space_group_name_H-M   'P 1'
#
loop_
_entity.id
_entity.type
_entity.pdbx_description
1 polymer ?
#
loop_
_entity_poly.entity_id
_entity_poly.type
_entity_poly.pdbx_seq_one_letter_code
_entity_poly.pdbx_strand_id
1 'polypeptide(L)'
;YQLKTQNTHRAIDDVIATCGLWRILLVAASDMPAGLVNRLAKMYPDVEWGYRPIFAQMAAMAPDEPFSLVDARVQRCSHMQVSLREDADDVDEMRGLVYPNDDEVRGAFATDGVVGKMYAGYEPRSEQVQMSLEVARAFRENRPAALEAGTGVGKSIAYLLPSALLAQANGITVGVATKSNTLADQLINRELPLLNEALG
;
A
#
# COMPACT_ATOMS: atom_id res chain seq x y z
N TYR A 1 6.91 2.42 -19.48
CA TYR A 1 6.39 3.26 -20.58
C TYR A 1 6.79 4.71 -20.31
N GLN A 2 7.59 5.31 -21.23
CA GLN A 2 7.99 6.71 -21.11
C GLN A 2 7.10 7.56 -22.03
N LEU A 3 6.14 8.29 -21.44
CA LEU A 3 5.41 9.35 -22.12
C LEU A 3 6.28 10.61 -22.11
N LYS A 4 6.77 11.01 -23.28
CA LYS A 4 7.44 12.30 -23.43
C LYS A 4 6.37 13.40 -23.46
N THR A 5 6.16 14.08 -22.35
CA THR A 5 5.36 15.32 -22.29
C THR A 5 6.30 16.52 -22.41
N GLN A 6 6.28 17.20 -23.55
CA GLN A 6 6.87 18.52 -23.71
C GLN A 6 5.76 19.55 -23.52
N ASN A 7 5.91 20.44 -22.54
CA ASN A 7 5.00 21.52 -22.17
C ASN A 7 3.61 21.09 -21.64
N THR A 8 3.52 20.85 -20.34
CA THR A 8 2.26 20.83 -19.59
C THR A 8 1.67 22.24 -19.53
N HIS A 9 0.47 22.46 -20.03
CA HIS A 9 -0.44 23.62 -19.91
C HIS A 9 -1.07 24.07 -21.24
N ARG A 10 -0.99 23.29 -22.31
CA ARG A 10 -1.82 23.49 -23.49
C ARG A 10 -2.83 22.36 -23.60
N ALA A 11 -4.09 22.67 -23.77
CA ALA A 11 -5.16 21.66 -23.86
C ALA A 11 -4.89 20.58 -24.93
N ILE A 12 -4.19 20.91 -26.01
CA ILE A 12 -3.83 19.95 -27.07
C ILE A 12 -2.76 18.97 -26.58
N ASP A 13 -1.79 19.41 -25.77
CA ASP A 13 -0.73 18.55 -25.25
C ASP A 13 -1.29 17.56 -24.21
N ASP A 14 -2.27 18.01 -23.41
CA ASP A 14 -3.00 17.16 -22.46
C ASP A 14 -3.84 16.10 -23.20
N VAL A 15 -4.48 16.46 -24.30
CA VAL A 15 -5.21 15.52 -25.17
C VAL A 15 -4.26 14.49 -25.77
N ILE A 16 -3.11 14.91 -26.32
CA ILE A 16 -2.12 14.01 -26.89
C ILE A 16 -1.57 13.05 -25.84
N ALA A 17 -1.26 13.54 -24.63
CA ALA A 17 -0.78 12.73 -23.52
C ALA A 17 -1.85 11.72 -23.08
N THR A 18 -3.11 12.13 -23.00
CA THR A 18 -4.25 11.26 -22.66
C THR A 18 -4.46 10.18 -23.70
N CYS A 19 -4.42 10.53 -25.00
CA CYS A 19 -4.49 9.55 -26.09
C CYS A 19 -3.31 8.56 -26.04
N GLY A 20 -2.11 9.04 -25.74
CA GLY A 20 -0.93 8.20 -25.57
C GLY A 20 -1.10 7.21 -24.40
N LEU A 21 -1.57 7.68 -23.26
CA LEU A 21 -1.88 6.84 -22.11
C LEU A 21 -2.96 5.80 -22.44
N TRP A 22 -4.02 6.22 -23.11
CA TRP A 22 -5.09 5.32 -23.54
C TRP A 22 -4.59 4.18 -24.43
N ARG A 23 -3.72 4.49 -25.40
CA ARG A 23 -3.09 3.46 -26.26
C ARG A 23 -2.27 2.47 -25.45
N ILE A 24 -1.49 2.95 -24.46
CA ILE A 24 -0.72 2.07 -23.57
C ILE A 24 -1.64 1.14 -22.78
N LEU A 25 -2.74 1.68 -22.24
CA LEU A 25 -3.71 0.89 -21.48
C LEU A 25 -4.41 -0.16 -22.36
N LEU A 26 -4.74 0.15 -23.61
CA LEU A 26 -5.31 -0.82 -24.55
C LEU A 26 -4.32 -1.94 -24.89
N VAL A 27 -3.05 -1.61 -25.11
CA VAL A 27 -2.00 -2.62 -25.34
C VAL A 27 -1.85 -3.50 -24.09
N ALA A 28 -1.77 -2.91 -22.91
CA ALA A 28 -1.69 -3.67 -21.66
C ALA A 28 -2.93 -4.57 -21.43
N ALA A 29 -4.12 -4.10 -21.86
CA ALA A 29 -5.33 -4.90 -21.79
C ALA A 29 -5.31 -6.07 -22.78
N SER A 30 -4.71 -5.89 -23.98
CA SER A 30 -4.58 -6.97 -24.97
C SER A 30 -3.60 -8.07 -24.56
N ASP A 31 -2.69 -7.76 -23.63
CA ASP A 31 -1.75 -8.74 -23.06
C ASP A 31 -2.33 -9.50 -21.84
N MET A 32 -3.58 -9.22 -21.48
CA MET A 32 -4.25 -9.94 -20.39
C MET A 32 -4.60 -11.38 -20.80
N PRO A 33 -4.56 -12.35 -19.86
CA PRO A 33 -5.04 -13.70 -20.11
C PRO A 33 -6.48 -13.71 -20.58
N ALA A 34 -6.79 -14.53 -21.60
CA ALA A 34 -8.13 -14.63 -22.22
C ALA A 34 -9.24 -14.87 -21.19
N GLY A 35 -9.02 -15.76 -20.23
CA GLY A 35 -9.97 -16.05 -19.15
C GLY A 35 -10.25 -14.83 -18.26
N LEU A 36 -9.26 -13.95 -18.02
CA LEU A 36 -9.47 -12.69 -17.28
C LEU A 36 -10.32 -11.72 -18.10
N VAL A 37 -10.03 -11.55 -19.39
CA VAL A 37 -10.79 -10.68 -20.30
C VAL A 37 -12.24 -11.13 -20.36
N ASN A 38 -12.50 -12.44 -20.52
CA ASN A 38 -13.84 -13.03 -20.52
C ASN A 38 -14.59 -12.77 -19.22
N ARG A 39 -13.91 -12.82 -18.07
CA ARG A 39 -14.50 -12.52 -16.77
C ARG A 39 -14.82 -11.04 -16.61
N LEU A 40 -13.94 -10.15 -17.05
CA LEU A 40 -14.15 -8.69 -17.01
C LEU A 40 -15.33 -8.28 -17.90
N ALA A 41 -15.47 -8.87 -19.09
CA ALA A 41 -16.60 -8.63 -19.97
C ALA A 41 -17.96 -8.97 -19.34
N LYS A 42 -18.00 -10.00 -18.48
CA LYS A 42 -19.22 -10.50 -17.80
C LYS A 42 -19.42 -9.93 -16.40
N MET A 43 -18.48 -9.13 -15.89
CA MET A 43 -18.53 -8.63 -14.51
C MET A 43 -19.62 -7.58 -14.33
N TYR A 44 -20.37 -7.69 -13.22
CA TYR A 44 -21.45 -6.79 -12.84
C TYR A 44 -22.46 -6.52 -13.98
N PRO A 45 -23.22 -7.53 -14.47
CA PRO A 45 -24.08 -7.40 -15.65
C PRO A 45 -25.14 -6.30 -15.51
N ASP A 46 -25.61 -6.06 -14.28
CA ASP A 46 -26.67 -5.10 -13.95
C ASP A 46 -26.16 -3.67 -13.68
N VAL A 47 -24.84 -3.45 -13.73
CA VAL A 47 -24.23 -2.13 -13.51
C VAL A 47 -23.70 -1.60 -14.83
N GLU A 48 -24.05 -0.37 -15.19
CA GLU A 48 -23.46 0.30 -16.35
C GLU A 48 -21.98 0.59 -16.09
N TRP A 49 -21.10 -0.08 -16.82
CA TRP A 49 -19.67 0.07 -16.73
C TRP A 49 -19.10 0.46 -18.08
N GLY A 50 -18.61 1.70 -18.20
CA GLY A 50 -18.21 2.32 -19.46
C GLY A 50 -17.09 1.58 -20.22
N TYR A 51 -16.28 0.76 -19.55
CA TYR A 51 -15.23 -0.03 -20.21
C TYR A 51 -15.69 -1.43 -20.66
N ARG A 52 -16.89 -1.87 -20.29
CA ARG A 52 -17.42 -3.19 -20.69
C ARG A 52 -17.40 -3.43 -22.19
N PRO A 53 -17.79 -2.48 -23.07
CA PRO A 53 -17.75 -2.69 -24.51
C PRO A 53 -16.37 -3.07 -25.03
N ILE A 54 -15.31 -2.53 -24.46
CA ILE A 54 -13.91 -2.82 -24.82
C ILE A 54 -13.60 -4.28 -24.49
N PHE A 55 -13.85 -4.68 -23.24
CA PHE A 55 -13.61 -6.06 -22.80
C PHE A 55 -14.52 -7.05 -23.51
N ALA A 56 -15.75 -6.68 -23.87
CA ALA A 56 -16.65 -7.51 -24.64
C ALA A 56 -16.12 -7.75 -26.08
N GLN A 57 -15.57 -6.72 -26.73
CA GLN A 57 -14.94 -6.89 -28.05
C GLN A 57 -13.68 -7.76 -27.95
N MET A 58 -12.85 -7.55 -26.94
CA MET A 58 -11.65 -8.36 -26.72
C MET A 58 -12.02 -9.82 -26.42
N ALA A 59 -13.04 -10.06 -25.59
CA ALA A 59 -13.53 -11.39 -25.25
C ALA A 59 -14.11 -12.12 -26.48
N ALA A 60 -14.74 -11.40 -27.43
CA ALA A 60 -15.26 -12.00 -28.68
C ALA A 60 -14.14 -12.50 -29.59
N MET A 61 -12.92 -12.00 -29.46
CA MET A 61 -11.73 -12.42 -30.22
C MET A 61 -10.81 -13.36 -29.46
N ALA A 62 -11.03 -13.53 -28.14
CA ALA A 62 -10.22 -14.35 -27.26
C ALA A 62 -10.76 -15.77 -27.15
N PRO A 63 -9.91 -16.80 -26.93
CA PRO A 63 -10.38 -18.15 -26.63
C PRO A 63 -11.17 -18.18 -25.32
N ASP A 64 -12.15 -19.08 -25.24
CA ASP A 64 -12.92 -19.28 -24.00
C ASP A 64 -12.12 -20.14 -23.01
N GLU A 65 -11.25 -19.48 -22.26
CA GLU A 65 -10.39 -20.10 -21.27
C GLU A 65 -10.92 -19.84 -19.86
N PRO A 66 -10.86 -20.84 -18.97
CA PRO A 66 -11.19 -20.63 -17.56
C PRO A 66 -10.17 -19.71 -16.91
N PHE A 67 -10.62 -18.81 -16.04
CA PHE A 67 -9.75 -17.94 -15.28
C PHE A 67 -9.78 -18.31 -13.79
N SER A 68 -8.61 -18.62 -13.27
CA SER A 68 -8.38 -18.84 -11.85
C SER A 68 -7.52 -17.71 -11.28
N LEU A 69 -8.04 -17.00 -10.26
CA LEU A 69 -7.28 -16.00 -9.53
C LEU A 69 -6.07 -16.61 -8.80
N VAL A 70 -6.19 -17.87 -8.39
CA VAL A 70 -5.11 -18.59 -7.70
C VAL A 70 -3.97 -18.85 -8.67
N ASP A 71 -4.27 -19.36 -9.87
CA ASP A 71 -3.26 -19.66 -10.89
C ASP A 71 -2.58 -18.37 -11.41
N ALA A 72 -3.36 -17.32 -11.63
CA ALA A 72 -2.82 -16.01 -12.02
C ALA A 72 -1.90 -15.42 -10.94
N ARG A 73 -2.21 -15.64 -9.66
CA ARG A 73 -1.38 -15.21 -8.54
C ARG A 73 -0.10 -16.04 -8.44
N VAL A 74 -0.20 -17.35 -8.61
CA VAL A 74 0.96 -18.25 -8.62
C VAL A 74 1.90 -17.93 -9.79
N GLN A 75 1.38 -17.74 -11.00
CA GLN A 75 2.19 -17.33 -12.16
C GLN A 75 2.90 -15.98 -11.94
N ARG A 76 2.23 -15.00 -11.35
CA ARG A 76 2.83 -13.71 -11.04
C ARG A 76 3.91 -13.79 -9.97
N CYS A 77 3.73 -14.65 -8.97
CA CYS A 77 4.72 -14.90 -7.93
C CYS A 77 5.92 -15.71 -8.44
N SER A 78 5.74 -16.59 -9.44
CA SER A 78 6.84 -17.38 -10.03
C SER A 78 7.82 -16.52 -10.85
N HIS A 79 7.38 -15.36 -11.37
CA HIS A 79 8.26 -14.39 -12.04
C HIS A 79 8.94 -13.41 -11.07
N MET A 80 8.41 -13.24 -9.88
CA MET A 80 9.14 -12.64 -8.77
C MET A 80 9.90 -13.78 -8.11
N GLN A 81 11.21 -13.86 -8.35
CA GLN A 81 12.12 -14.63 -7.49
C GLN A 81 12.18 -13.96 -6.10
N VAL A 82 11.06 -13.87 -5.44
CA VAL A 82 11.04 -13.75 -3.99
C VAL A 82 11.40 -15.14 -3.52
N SER A 83 12.65 -15.33 -3.17
CA SER A 83 13.05 -16.40 -2.30
C SER A 83 12.21 -16.24 -1.02
N LEU A 84 11.04 -16.84 -1.00
CA LEU A 84 10.38 -17.11 0.25
C LEU A 84 11.36 -18.07 0.94
N ARG A 85 12.14 -17.56 1.88
CA ARG A 85 12.78 -18.42 2.84
C ARG A 85 11.66 -19.26 3.44
N GLU A 86 11.69 -20.54 3.13
CA GLU A 86 10.93 -21.58 3.83
C GLU A 86 11.61 -21.82 5.20
N ASP A 87 11.77 -20.75 5.97
CA ASP A 87 12.19 -20.87 7.34
C ASP A 87 10.91 -21.05 8.15
N ALA A 88 10.45 -22.32 8.19
CA ALA A 88 9.36 -22.76 9.06
C ALA A 88 9.68 -22.55 10.56
N ASP A 89 10.87 -22.06 10.87
CA ASP A 89 11.35 -21.77 12.22
C ASP A 89 10.94 -20.36 12.73
N ASP A 90 10.48 -19.46 11.84
CA ASP A 90 10.13 -18.07 12.21
C ASP A 90 8.89 -17.94 13.14
N VAL A 91 8.09 -19.01 13.28
CA VAL A 91 6.89 -18.94 14.14
C VAL A 91 7.26 -19.00 15.64
N ASP A 92 8.39 -19.61 15.99
CA ASP A 92 8.86 -19.67 17.38
C ASP A 92 9.63 -18.38 17.80
N GLU A 93 10.26 -17.67 16.85
CA GLU A 93 10.91 -16.38 17.13
C GLU A 93 9.91 -15.30 17.54
N MET A 94 8.66 -15.36 17.09
CA MET A 94 7.61 -14.41 17.48
C MET A 94 7.17 -14.51 18.94
N ARG A 95 7.50 -15.61 19.65
CA ARG A 95 7.09 -15.81 21.05
C ARG A 95 7.89 -14.99 22.06
N GLY A 96 9.02 -14.45 21.65
CA GLY A 96 9.90 -13.64 22.49
C GLY A 96 9.88 -12.13 22.20
N LEU A 97 9.04 -11.66 21.27
CA LEU A 97 9.06 -10.25 20.88
C LEU A 97 8.58 -9.32 22.00
N VAL A 98 9.29 -8.22 22.14
CA VAL A 98 8.91 -7.08 23.01
C VAL A 98 8.01 -6.16 22.19
N TYR A 99 6.78 -6.02 22.62
CA TYR A 99 5.80 -5.16 21.94
C TYR A 99 5.69 -3.81 22.64
N PRO A 100 5.52 -2.69 21.90
CA PRO A 100 5.27 -1.39 22.50
C PRO A 100 3.99 -1.44 23.34
N ASN A 101 4.07 -0.95 24.58
CA ASN A 101 2.92 -0.85 25.45
C ASN A 101 2.13 0.44 25.20
N ASP A 102 0.93 0.53 25.77
CA ASP A 102 0.02 1.66 25.53
C ASP A 102 0.57 2.99 26.08
N ASP A 103 1.29 2.96 27.21
CA ASP A 103 1.86 4.18 27.81
C ASP A 103 3.04 4.69 26.99
N GLU A 104 3.85 3.79 26.44
CA GLU A 104 4.95 4.12 25.53
C GLU A 104 4.43 4.77 24.24
N VAL A 105 3.39 4.19 23.64
CA VAL A 105 2.75 4.76 22.44
C VAL A 105 2.14 6.13 22.77
N ARG A 106 1.40 6.28 23.88
CA ARG A 106 0.83 7.57 24.29
C ARG A 106 1.89 8.62 24.56
N GLY A 107 2.95 8.24 25.29
CA GLY A 107 4.07 9.13 25.60
C GLY A 107 4.80 9.62 24.34
N ALA A 108 4.93 8.76 23.33
CA ALA A 108 5.54 9.15 22.07
C ALA A 108 4.72 10.22 21.30
N PHE A 109 3.41 10.28 21.49
CA PHE A 109 2.53 11.33 20.93
C PHE A 109 2.34 12.54 21.85
N ALA A 110 3.01 12.61 22.99
CA ALA A 110 3.02 13.83 23.81
C ALA A 110 3.77 14.98 23.10
N THR A 111 3.51 16.21 23.52
CA THR A 111 4.16 17.40 22.92
C THR A 111 5.68 17.36 23.04
N ASP A 112 6.20 16.78 24.11
CA ASP A 112 7.64 16.55 24.37
C ASP A 112 8.10 15.14 23.95
N GLY A 113 7.19 14.32 23.41
CA GLY A 113 7.46 12.98 22.92
C GLY A 113 8.13 12.93 21.56
N VAL A 114 8.26 11.72 21.01
CA VAL A 114 8.91 11.45 19.72
C VAL A 114 8.25 12.27 18.61
N VAL A 115 6.92 12.23 18.49
CA VAL A 115 6.18 12.94 17.44
C VAL A 115 6.25 14.46 17.62
N GLY A 116 6.26 14.94 18.86
CA GLY A 116 6.45 16.35 19.16
C GLY A 116 7.81 16.89 18.71
N LYS A 117 8.86 16.06 18.76
CA LYS A 117 10.20 16.41 18.27
C LYS A 117 10.29 16.43 16.76
N MET A 118 9.46 15.62 16.06
CA MET A 118 9.45 15.56 14.59
C MET A 118 8.84 16.81 13.93
N TYR A 119 7.88 17.46 14.61
CA TYR A 119 7.09 18.52 13.99
C TYR A 119 7.00 19.76 14.89
N ALA A 120 7.53 20.89 14.42
CA ALA A 120 7.39 22.15 15.12
C ALA A 120 5.92 22.55 15.29
N GLY A 121 5.50 22.86 16.51
CA GLY A 121 4.12 23.22 16.83
C GLY A 121 3.14 22.02 16.78
N TYR A 122 3.64 20.82 17.00
CA TYR A 122 2.81 19.63 17.09
C TYR A 122 1.83 19.71 18.25
N GLU A 123 0.57 19.41 17.95
CA GLU A 123 -0.49 19.24 18.93
C GLU A 123 -1.01 17.79 18.85
N PRO A 124 -1.05 17.07 20.00
CA PRO A 124 -1.56 15.71 20.06
C PRO A 124 -3.01 15.63 19.58
N ARG A 125 -3.31 14.66 18.73
CA ARG A 125 -4.66 14.38 18.21
C ARG A 125 -5.13 13.04 18.72
N SER A 126 -6.28 13.03 19.39
CA SER A 126 -6.85 11.81 20.00
C SER A 126 -7.01 10.66 19.01
N GLU A 127 -7.47 10.96 17.79
CA GLU A 127 -7.70 9.97 16.73
C GLU A 127 -6.40 9.36 16.22
N GLN A 128 -5.33 10.16 16.16
CA GLN A 128 -4.00 9.69 15.77
C GLN A 128 -3.44 8.73 16.82
N VAL A 129 -3.53 9.10 18.08
CA VAL A 129 -3.11 8.26 19.22
C VAL A 129 -3.90 6.97 19.26
N GLN A 130 -5.23 7.06 19.13
CA GLN A 130 -6.10 5.88 19.15
C GLN A 130 -5.76 4.92 18.00
N MET A 131 -5.57 5.43 16.78
CA MET A 131 -5.15 4.60 15.66
C MET A 131 -3.82 3.89 15.93
N SER A 132 -2.85 4.59 16.50
CA SER A 132 -1.54 4.04 16.83
C SER A 132 -1.63 2.94 17.90
N LEU A 133 -2.47 3.12 18.91
CA LEU A 133 -2.75 2.10 19.93
C LEU A 133 -3.37 0.84 19.33
N GLU A 134 -4.30 0.98 18.39
CA GLU A 134 -4.90 -0.17 17.72
C GLU A 134 -3.89 -0.93 16.83
N VAL A 135 -2.95 -0.22 16.19
CA VAL A 135 -1.83 -0.85 15.47
C VAL A 135 -0.94 -1.64 16.44
N ALA A 136 -0.52 -1.03 17.54
CA ALA A 136 0.30 -1.70 18.57
C ALA A 136 -0.42 -2.92 19.16
N ARG A 137 -1.74 -2.80 19.38
CA ARG A 137 -2.57 -3.90 19.85
C ARG A 137 -2.64 -5.04 18.83
N ALA A 138 -2.81 -4.72 17.53
CA ALA A 138 -2.84 -5.73 16.47
C ALA A 138 -1.53 -6.53 16.43
N PHE A 139 -0.38 -5.89 16.62
CA PHE A 139 0.90 -6.58 16.77
C PHE A 139 0.93 -7.50 17.98
N ARG A 140 0.56 -7.02 19.18
CA ARG A 140 0.54 -7.83 20.41
C ARG A 140 -0.38 -9.04 20.33
N GLU A 141 -1.53 -8.86 19.69
CA GLU A 141 -2.53 -9.92 19.55
C GLU A 141 -2.27 -10.82 18.32
N ASN A 142 -1.23 -10.51 17.53
CA ASN A 142 -0.92 -11.19 16.28
C ASN A 142 -2.15 -11.41 15.40
N ARG A 143 -2.92 -10.34 15.18
CA ARG A 143 -4.17 -10.39 14.42
C ARG A 143 -4.22 -9.33 13.32
N PRO A 144 -4.88 -9.63 12.19
CA PRO A 144 -5.19 -8.63 11.19
C PRO A 144 -6.10 -7.53 11.78
N ALA A 145 -5.82 -6.27 11.42
CA ALA A 145 -6.68 -5.14 11.75
C ALA A 145 -6.95 -4.28 10.51
N ALA A 146 -8.18 -3.84 10.34
CA ALA A 146 -8.58 -2.85 9.34
C ALA A 146 -8.94 -1.56 10.07
N LEU A 147 -8.17 -0.50 9.83
CA LEU A 147 -8.34 0.78 10.51
C LEU A 147 -8.67 1.87 9.49
N GLU A 148 -9.75 2.59 9.74
CA GLU A 148 -10.16 3.73 8.93
C GLU A 148 -10.02 5.02 9.77
N ALA A 149 -9.44 6.05 9.17
CA ALA A 149 -9.33 7.36 9.78
C ALA A 149 -9.48 8.46 8.72
N GLY A 150 -10.03 9.59 9.11
CA GLY A 150 -10.24 10.76 8.24
C GLY A 150 -8.96 11.28 7.60
N THR A 151 -9.11 12.15 6.60
CA THR A 151 -7.97 12.86 6.01
C THR A 151 -7.41 13.89 7.01
N GLY A 152 -6.07 14.06 7.03
CA GLY A 152 -5.44 15.03 7.91
C GLY A 152 -5.19 14.58 9.36
N VAL A 153 -5.65 13.40 9.76
CA VAL A 153 -5.41 12.84 11.12
C VAL A 153 -3.93 12.52 11.38
N GLY A 154 -3.10 12.38 10.33
CA GLY A 154 -1.70 11.99 10.49
C GLY A 154 -1.52 10.46 10.53
N LYS A 155 -2.28 9.74 9.69
CA LYS A 155 -2.27 8.27 9.61
C LYS A 155 -0.88 7.67 9.45
N SER A 156 -0.02 8.30 8.66
CA SER A 156 1.31 7.77 8.36
C SER A 156 2.11 7.55 9.64
N ILE A 157 2.21 8.55 10.49
CA ILE A 157 2.93 8.44 11.75
C ILE A 157 2.21 7.52 12.75
N ALA A 158 0.87 7.45 12.68
CA ALA A 158 0.10 6.60 13.57
C ALA A 158 0.39 5.09 13.38
N TYR A 159 0.76 4.64 12.18
CA TYR A 159 1.19 3.26 11.98
C TYR A 159 2.72 3.10 11.95
N LEU A 160 3.48 4.12 11.52
CA LEU A 160 4.94 4.04 11.49
C LEU A 160 5.55 3.99 12.89
N LEU A 161 5.06 4.79 13.82
CA LEU A 161 5.61 4.85 15.17
C LEU A 161 5.57 3.50 15.89
N PRO A 162 4.43 2.81 16.07
CA PRO A 162 4.44 1.52 16.73
C PRO A 162 5.21 0.45 15.94
N SER A 163 5.29 0.57 14.61
CA SER A 163 6.12 -0.30 13.78
C SER A 163 7.61 -0.10 14.02
N ALA A 164 8.05 1.16 14.15
CA ALA A 164 9.44 1.49 14.42
C ALA A 164 9.85 1.07 15.84
N LEU A 165 8.99 1.30 16.84
CA LEU A 165 9.22 0.85 18.22
C LEU A 165 9.36 -0.68 18.28
N LEU A 166 8.48 -1.41 17.59
CA LEU A 166 8.56 -2.87 17.51
C LEU A 166 9.86 -3.32 16.83
N ALA A 167 10.20 -2.70 15.70
CA ALA A 167 11.42 -3.03 14.96
C ALA A 167 12.68 -2.77 15.79
N GLN A 168 12.76 -1.61 16.44
CA GLN A 168 13.90 -1.22 17.26
C GLN A 168 14.06 -2.11 18.50
N ALA A 169 12.98 -2.41 19.21
CA ALA A 169 13.03 -3.21 20.43
C ALA A 169 13.49 -4.66 20.17
N ASN A 170 13.26 -5.17 18.95
CA ASN A 170 13.50 -6.59 18.64
C ASN A 170 14.57 -6.80 17.55
N GLY A 171 15.10 -5.75 16.94
CA GLY A 171 16.06 -5.87 15.83
C GLY A 171 15.45 -6.52 14.57
N ILE A 172 14.14 -6.41 14.39
CA ILE A 172 13.42 -7.02 13.25
C ILE A 172 13.07 -6.01 12.17
N THR A 173 12.72 -6.50 10.98
CA THR A 173 12.24 -5.68 9.88
C THR A 173 10.72 -5.68 9.84
N VAL A 174 10.12 -4.49 9.77
CA VAL A 174 8.69 -4.31 9.56
C VAL A 174 8.43 -3.76 8.15
N GLY A 175 7.63 -4.46 7.36
CA GLY A 175 7.28 -4.07 6.00
C GLY A 175 6.07 -3.13 5.96
N VAL A 176 6.19 -2.01 5.25
CA VAL A 176 5.08 -1.08 4.99
C VAL A 176 4.81 -1.02 3.50
N ALA A 177 3.61 -1.42 3.08
CA ALA A 177 3.16 -1.34 1.70
C ALA A 177 2.24 -0.14 1.48
N THR A 178 2.49 0.62 0.42
CA THR A 178 1.68 1.79 0.05
C THR A 178 1.00 1.59 -1.31
N LYS A 179 -0.13 2.26 -1.51
CA LYS A 179 -0.86 2.19 -2.79
C LYS A 179 -0.18 3.01 -3.89
N SER A 180 0.52 4.10 -3.55
CA SER A 180 1.10 5.02 -4.52
C SER A 180 2.58 5.30 -4.26
N ASN A 181 3.34 5.50 -5.33
CA ASN A 181 4.75 5.90 -5.24
C ASN A 181 4.92 7.23 -4.49
N THR A 182 4.00 8.18 -4.69
CA THR A 182 4.03 9.48 -3.99
C THR A 182 4.00 9.31 -2.48
N LEU A 183 3.17 8.40 -1.96
CA LEU A 183 3.15 8.11 -0.52
C LEU A 183 4.42 7.38 -0.09
N ALA A 184 4.92 6.43 -0.88
CA ALA A 184 6.18 5.75 -0.59
C ALA A 184 7.34 6.76 -0.51
N ASP A 185 7.43 7.68 -1.48
CA ASP A 185 8.45 8.73 -1.51
C ASP A 185 8.35 9.66 -0.29
N GLN A 186 7.13 10.03 0.11
CA GLN A 186 6.91 10.82 1.33
C GLN A 186 7.41 10.09 2.58
N LEU A 187 7.09 8.79 2.71
CA LEU A 187 7.51 7.99 3.85
C LEU A 187 9.04 7.87 3.91
N ILE A 188 9.67 7.54 2.77
CA ILE A 188 11.13 7.29 2.70
C ILE A 188 11.93 8.57 2.87
N ASN A 189 11.52 9.66 2.23
CA ASN A 189 12.33 10.88 2.16
C ASN A 189 12.00 11.90 3.25
N ARG A 190 10.91 11.74 3.97
CA ARG A 190 10.48 12.69 4.99
C ARG A 190 10.15 12.04 6.33
N GLU A 191 9.18 11.13 6.37
CA GLU A 191 8.64 10.65 7.64
C GLU A 191 9.64 9.73 8.38
N LEU A 192 10.24 8.76 7.67
CA LEU A 192 11.20 7.83 8.27
C LEU A 192 12.49 8.51 8.73
N PRO A 193 13.11 9.45 7.97
CA PRO A 193 14.27 10.19 8.50
C PRO A 193 13.97 10.99 9.77
N LEU A 194 12.85 11.70 9.81
CA LEU A 194 12.43 12.45 11.00
C LEU A 194 12.15 11.53 12.20
N LEU A 195 11.50 10.41 11.95
CA LEU A 195 11.21 9.42 12.99
C LEU A 195 12.50 8.80 13.54
N ASN A 196 13.43 8.45 12.66
CA ASN A 196 14.73 7.91 13.08
C ASN A 196 15.54 8.91 13.92
N GLU A 197 15.57 10.19 13.53
CA GLU A 197 16.22 11.25 14.28
C GLU A 197 15.56 11.46 15.66
N ALA A 198 14.25 11.36 15.73
CA ALA A 198 13.49 11.57 16.96
C ALA A 198 13.57 10.38 17.94
N LEU A 199 13.81 9.17 17.43
CA LEU A 199 13.99 7.96 18.24
C LEU A 199 15.43 7.81 18.77
N GLY A 200 16.44 8.38 18.11
CA GLY A 200 17.87 8.35 18.49
C GLY A 200 18.58 7.19 17.82
#